data_4665d5e3cd867528628790af7d6fc5eb
#
_entry.id   4665d5e3cd867528628790af7d6fc5eb
#
_cell.length_a   1.000
_cell.length_b   1.000
_cell.length_c   1.000
_cell.angle_alpha   90.00
_cell.angle_beta   90.00
_cell.angle_gamma   90.00
#
_symmetry.space_group_name_H-M   'P 1'
#
loop_
_entity.id
_entity.type
_entity.pdbx_description
1 polymer ?
#
loop_
_entity_poly.entity_id
_entity_poly.type
_entity_poly.pdbx_seq_one_letter_code
_entity_poly.pdbx_strand_id
1 'polypeptide(L)'
;NDDYDRAIEAYKHVVTQYPGSEEARLAMRDLKSIYVDANRVDEFAALAAQMPGEIRFEPSEQDSLTYIAAEKVYMKGEAAPAKESFTRYLQSYPGGAFSLNAHYYLCVIGKEQKDDEAVLEHAGKLLEYPDNPYSEEALLMHGEILFNRQQYDLALADYKKLQAKATT
;
A
#
# COMPACT_ATOMS: atom_id res chain seq x y z
N ASN A 1 4.80 6.39 18.36
CA ASN A 1 5.80 5.60 19.10
C ASN A 1 6.96 6.52 19.49
N ASP A 2 7.14 6.70 20.80
CA ASP A 2 8.15 7.62 21.35
C ASP A 2 9.57 7.30 20.87
N ASP A 3 9.89 6.04 20.60
CA ASP A 3 11.22 5.64 20.13
C ASP A 3 11.52 6.16 18.72
N TYR A 4 10.51 6.12 17.84
CA TYR A 4 10.66 6.71 16.50
C TYR A 4 10.81 8.22 16.59
N ASP A 5 10.01 8.89 17.41
CA ASP A 5 10.05 10.35 17.54
C ASP A 5 11.39 10.82 18.10
N ARG A 6 11.95 10.12 19.07
CA ARG A 6 13.28 10.44 19.61
C ARG A 6 14.37 10.29 18.56
N ALA A 7 14.35 9.20 17.80
CA ALA A 7 15.33 8.98 16.73
C ALA A 7 15.21 10.04 15.65
N ILE A 8 13.97 10.38 15.24
CA ILE A 8 13.70 11.40 14.24
C ILE A 8 14.28 12.75 14.69
N GLU A 9 14.01 13.17 15.92
CA GLU A 9 14.51 14.42 16.45
C GLU A 9 16.04 14.47 16.48
N ALA A 10 16.69 13.38 16.89
CA ALA A 10 18.15 13.31 16.93
C ALA A 10 18.76 13.45 15.53
N TYR A 11 18.23 12.75 14.54
CA TYR A 11 18.71 12.82 13.16
C TYR A 11 18.40 14.17 12.52
N LYS A 12 17.23 14.74 12.76
CA LYS A 12 16.88 16.08 12.29
C LYS A 12 17.85 17.13 12.82
N HIS A 13 18.27 17.01 14.06
CA HIS A 13 19.26 17.92 14.65
C HIS A 13 20.56 17.91 13.85
N VAL A 14 21.07 16.73 13.49
CA VAL A 14 22.29 16.62 12.67
C VAL A 14 22.09 17.30 11.31
N VAL A 15 20.98 17.04 10.64
CA VAL A 15 20.68 17.57 9.31
C VAL A 15 20.56 19.10 9.33
N THR A 16 19.93 19.66 10.36
CA THR A 16 19.73 21.12 10.47
C THR A 16 20.97 21.86 10.91
N GLN A 17 21.79 21.26 11.78
CA GLN A 17 23.01 21.92 12.31
C GLN A 17 24.22 21.81 11.37
N TYR A 18 24.29 20.75 10.57
CA TYR A 18 25.43 20.47 9.70
C TYR A 18 24.98 20.18 8.26
N PRO A 19 24.24 21.14 7.63
CA PRO A 19 23.75 20.92 6.26
C PRO A 19 24.91 20.77 5.28
N GLY A 20 24.78 19.88 4.32
CA GLY A 20 25.80 19.62 3.31
C GLY A 20 26.93 18.71 3.75
N SER A 21 26.95 18.28 5.01
CA SER A 21 27.97 17.37 5.52
C SER A 21 27.69 15.92 5.18
N GLU A 22 28.72 15.08 5.26
CA GLU A 22 28.56 13.63 5.10
C GLU A 22 27.65 13.07 6.21
N GLU A 23 27.79 13.60 7.42
CA GLU A 23 26.95 13.23 8.56
C GLU A 23 25.46 13.53 8.29
N ALA A 24 25.17 14.68 7.69
CA ALA A 24 23.80 15.05 7.32
C ALA A 24 23.25 14.10 6.25
N ARG A 25 24.07 13.72 5.27
CA ARG A 25 23.67 12.77 4.22
C ARG A 25 23.33 11.41 4.81
N LEU A 26 24.17 10.92 5.72
CA LEU A 26 23.92 9.66 6.41
C LEU A 26 22.68 9.73 7.31
N ALA A 27 22.50 10.85 7.99
CA ALA A 27 21.33 11.08 8.83
C ALA A 27 20.03 11.08 8.01
N MET A 28 20.03 11.68 6.82
CA MET A 28 18.86 11.66 5.93
C MET A 28 18.53 10.25 5.44
N ARG A 29 19.53 9.45 5.13
CA ARG A 29 19.34 8.05 4.76
C ARG A 29 18.66 7.27 5.90
N ASP A 30 19.14 7.46 7.12
CA ASP A 30 18.59 6.78 8.29
C ASP A 30 17.18 7.30 8.61
N LEU A 31 16.94 8.61 8.46
CA LEU A 31 15.61 9.20 8.61
C LEU A 31 14.61 8.58 7.64
N LYS A 32 15.00 8.39 6.37
CA LYS A 32 14.12 7.75 5.37
C LYS A 32 13.67 6.38 5.87
N SER A 33 14.60 5.55 6.34
CA SER A 33 14.31 4.22 6.85
C SER A 33 13.36 4.25 8.07
N ILE A 34 13.61 5.16 9.01
CA ILE A 34 12.80 5.32 10.22
C ILE A 34 11.38 5.76 9.87
N TYR A 35 11.23 6.74 8.98
CA TYR A 35 9.92 7.23 8.56
C TYR A 35 9.12 6.15 7.82
N VAL A 36 9.78 5.30 7.02
CA VAL A 36 9.12 4.15 6.39
C VAL A 36 8.62 3.17 7.46
N ASP A 37 9.47 2.81 8.42
CA ASP A 37 9.11 1.89 9.50
C ASP A 37 7.99 2.45 10.39
N ALA A 38 7.95 3.76 10.54
CA ALA A 38 6.89 4.46 11.29
C ALA A 38 5.61 4.69 10.48
N ASN A 39 5.58 4.30 9.21
CA ASN A 39 4.49 4.56 8.27
C ASN A 39 4.19 6.06 8.10
N ARG A 40 5.27 6.86 7.99
CA ARG A 40 5.23 8.33 7.91
C ARG A 40 6.04 8.83 6.72
N VAL A 41 5.89 8.19 5.56
CA VAL A 41 6.67 8.51 4.34
C VAL A 41 6.42 9.93 3.84
N ASP A 42 5.20 10.42 3.94
CA ASP A 42 4.81 11.78 3.55
C ASP A 42 5.54 12.84 4.37
N GLU A 43 5.83 12.58 5.64
CA GLU A 43 6.62 13.48 6.49
C GLU A 43 8.08 13.53 6.04
N PHE A 44 8.63 12.38 5.61
CA PHE A 44 9.98 12.38 5.03
C PHE A 44 10.02 13.16 3.71
N ALA A 45 9.01 12.99 2.86
CA ALA A 45 8.92 13.73 1.60
C ALA A 45 8.88 15.24 1.84
N ALA A 46 8.14 15.70 2.85
CA ALA A 46 8.09 17.10 3.22
C ALA A 46 9.45 17.61 3.72
N LEU A 47 10.15 16.82 4.53
CA LEU A 47 11.49 17.18 5.01
C LEU A 47 12.49 17.28 3.86
N ALA A 48 12.50 16.30 2.95
CA ALA A 48 13.37 16.27 1.80
C ALA A 48 13.15 17.49 0.88
N ALA A 49 11.88 17.91 0.72
CA ALA A 49 11.54 19.09 -0.08
C ALA A 49 12.07 20.41 0.52
N GLN A 50 12.26 20.47 1.84
CA GLN A 50 12.81 21.63 2.53
C GLN A 50 14.35 21.70 2.46
N MET A 51 15.00 20.68 1.92
CA MET A 51 16.46 20.56 1.85
C MET A 51 16.92 20.40 0.41
N PRO A 52 16.76 21.45 -0.42
CA PRO A 52 17.10 21.39 -1.84
C PRO A 52 18.60 21.15 -2.04
N GLY A 53 18.92 20.22 -2.94
CA GLY A 53 20.29 19.90 -3.31
C GLY A 53 20.94 18.77 -2.53
N GLU A 54 20.37 18.37 -1.39
CA GLU A 54 20.92 17.31 -0.55
C GLU A 54 20.42 15.92 -0.98
N ILE A 55 19.11 15.77 -1.13
CA ILE A 55 18.47 14.50 -1.43
C ILE A 55 17.31 14.73 -2.38
N ARG A 56 17.30 13.94 -3.46
CA ARG A 56 16.13 13.81 -4.33
C ARG A 56 15.27 12.66 -3.82
N PHE A 57 14.01 12.96 -3.54
CA PHE A 57 13.02 11.94 -3.22
C PHE A 57 12.04 11.89 -4.39
N GLU A 58 12.34 11.00 -5.37
CA GLU A 58 11.58 10.94 -6.60
C GLU A 58 10.14 10.44 -6.37
N PRO A 59 9.16 10.89 -7.19
CA PRO A 59 7.77 10.45 -7.03
C PRO A 59 7.60 8.92 -7.10
N SER A 60 8.36 8.23 -7.95
CA SER A 60 8.33 6.78 -8.04
C SER A 60 8.83 6.10 -6.75
N GLU A 61 9.80 6.69 -6.09
CA GLU A 61 10.30 6.21 -4.80
C GLU A 61 9.28 6.47 -3.69
N GLN A 62 8.63 7.63 -3.70
CA GLN A 62 7.55 7.93 -2.75
C GLN A 62 6.39 6.95 -2.89
N ASP A 63 5.97 6.63 -4.13
CA ASP A 63 4.97 5.62 -4.42
C ASP A 63 5.36 4.28 -3.78
N SER A 64 6.53 3.76 -4.13
CA SER A 64 7.02 2.46 -3.65
C SER A 64 7.13 2.40 -2.13
N LEU A 65 7.70 3.41 -1.50
CA LEU A 65 7.91 3.42 -0.05
C LEU A 65 6.61 3.60 0.72
N THR A 66 5.64 4.34 0.18
CA THR A 66 4.32 4.46 0.79
C THR A 66 3.61 3.12 0.81
N TYR A 67 3.68 2.36 -0.29
CA TYR A 67 3.15 0.99 -0.35
C TYR A 67 3.88 0.06 0.60
N ILE A 68 5.23 0.08 0.60
CA ILE A 68 6.04 -0.78 1.47
C ILE A 68 5.72 -0.52 2.95
N ALA A 69 5.53 0.74 3.34
CA ALA A 69 5.16 1.08 4.71
C ALA A 69 3.82 0.45 5.10
N ALA A 70 2.81 0.50 4.21
CA ALA A 70 1.52 -0.15 4.43
C ALA A 70 1.66 -1.67 4.56
N GLU A 71 2.45 -2.28 3.69
CA GLU A 71 2.71 -3.73 3.72
C GLU A 71 3.38 -4.16 5.03
N LYS A 72 4.33 -3.37 5.52
CA LYS A 72 4.98 -3.63 6.82
C LYS A 72 3.98 -3.62 7.97
N VAL A 73 3.01 -2.71 7.96
CA VAL A 73 1.94 -2.67 8.96
C VAL A 73 1.12 -3.96 8.91
N TYR A 74 0.76 -4.41 7.71
CA TYR A 74 0.03 -5.67 7.52
C TYR A 74 0.83 -6.86 8.06
N MET A 75 2.13 -6.92 7.76
CA MET A 75 3.00 -8.02 8.18
C MET A 75 3.17 -8.10 9.70
N LYS A 76 2.93 -7.00 10.42
CA LYS A 76 2.89 -6.99 11.89
C LYS A 76 1.59 -7.57 12.45
N GLY A 77 0.62 -7.93 11.61
CA GLY A 77 -0.68 -8.43 12.01
C GLY A 77 -1.69 -7.36 12.39
N GLU A 78 -1.42 -6.09 12.07
CA GLU A 78 -2.27 -4.95 12.39
C GLU A 78 -3.23 -4.65 11.23
N ALA A 79 -4.31 -5.43 11.13
CA ALA A 79 -5.23 -5.37 9.99
C ALA A 79 -5.94 -4.01 9.83
N ALA A 80 -6.42 -3.41 10.92
CA ALA A 80 -7.14 -2.14 10.84
C ALA A 80 -6.23 -0.97 10.41
N PRO A 81 -5.04 -0.77 11.02
CA PRO A 81 -4.09 0.22 10.51
C PRO A 81 -3.62 -0.06 9.09
N ALA A 82 -3.44 -1.34 8.71
CA ALA A 82 -3.04 -1.71 7.35
C ALA A 82 -4.12 -1.32 6.34
N LYS A 83 -5.38 -1.59 6.64
CA LYS A 83 -6.52 -1.19 5.79
C LYS A 83 -6.49 0.32 5.53
N GLU A 84 -6.32 1.12 6.58
CA GLU A 84 -6.24 2.56 6.46
C GLU A 84 -5.05 2.99 5.60
N SER A 85 -3.89 2.36 5.79
CA SER A 85 -2.66 2.69 5.06
C SER A 85 -2.77 2.35 3.58
N PHE A 86 -3.31 1.19 3.22
CA PHE A 86 -3.53 0.82 1.82
C PHE A 86 -4.57 1.71 1.15
N THR A 87 -5.64 2.07 1.85
CA THR A 87 -6.66 2.99 1.35
C THR A 87 -6.04 4.36 1.06
N ARG A 88 -5.24 4.87 1.96
CA ARG A 88 -4.55 6.15 1.81
C ARG A 88 -3.53 6.09 0.66
N TYR A 89 -2.83 4.97 0.50
CA TYR A 89 -1.94 4.76 -0.64
C TYR A 89 -2.69 4.90 -1.96
N LEU A 90 -3.85 4.26 -2.10
CA LEU A 90 -4.65 4.31 -3.32
C LEU A 90 -5.24 5.69 -3.58
N GLN A 91 -5.51 6.48 -2.54
CA GLN A 91 -5.96 7.86 -2.68
C GLN A 91 -4.85 8.76 -3.22
N SER A 92 -3.62 8.53 -2.76
CA SER A 92 -2.46 9.32 -3.18
C SER A 92 -1.90 8.86 -4.54
N TYR A 93 -1.99 7.56 -4.83
CA TYR A 93 -1.41 6.96 -6.04
C TYR A 93 -2.42 6.01 -6.70
N PRO A 94 -3.54 6.54 -7.24
CA PRO A 94 -4.59 5.68 -7.82
C PRO A 94 -4.12 4.83 -9.00
N GLY A 95 -3.14 5.32 -9.76
CA GLY A 95 -2.49 4.56 -10.82
C GLY A 95 -1.06 4.18 -10.47
N GLY A 96 -0.74 4.05 -9.18
CA GLY A 96 0.60 3.74 -8.71
C GLY A 96 1.09 2.35 -9.10
N ALA A 97 2.41 2.15 -8.99
CA ALA A 97 3.05 0.90 -9.38
C ALA A 97 2.54 -0.32 -8.61
N PHE A 98 2.00 -0.11 -7.41
CA PHE A 98 1.52 -1.17 -6.52
C PHE A 98 0.01 -1.11 -6.27
N SER A 99 -0.75 -0.43 -7.15
CA SER A 99 -2.20 -0.28 -6.97
C SER A 99 -2.92 -1.64 -6.98
N LEU A 100 -2.52 -2.57 -7.86
CA LEU A 100 -3.10 -3.91 -7.86
C LEU A 100 -2.81 -4.66 -6.57
N ASN A 101 -1.57 -4.58 -6.08
CA ASN A 101 -1.17 -5.17 -4.82
C ASN A 101 -1.99 -4.61 -3.65
N ALA A 102 -2.19 -3.30 -3.61
CA ALA A 102 -2.97 -2.64 -2.56
C ALA A 102 -4.43 -3.09 -2.58
N HIS A 103 -5.05 -3.15 -3.75
CA HIS A 103 -6.41 -3.66 -3.88
C HIS A 103 -6.51 -5.13 -3.44
N TYR A 104 -5.50 -5.94 -3.76
CA TYR A 104 -5.46 -7.33 -3.32
C TYR A 104 -5.43 -7.45 -1.79
N TYR A 105 -4.54 -6.69 -1.13
CA TYR A 105 -4.49 -6.68 0.34
C TYR A 105 -5.82 -6.23 0.95
N LEU A 106 -6.48 -5.23 0.35
CA LEU A 106 -7.78 -4.78 0.84
C LEU A 106 -8.87 -5.84 0.65
N CYS A 107 -8.79 -6.66 -0.39
CA CYS A 107 -9.65 -7.83 -0.53
C CYS A 107 -9.42 -8.85 0.59
N VAL A 108 -8.15 -9.19 0.85
CA VAL A 108 -7.78 -10.16 1.88
C VAL A 108 -8.24 -9.68 3.26
N ILE A 109 -7.98 -8.42 3.59
CA ILE A 109 -8.40 -7.81 4.86
C ILE A 109 -9.92 -7.80 4.96
N GLY A 110 -10.63 -7.43 3.87
CA GLY A 110 -12.08 -7.45 3.81
C GLY A 110 -12.66 -8.83 4.07
N LYS A 111 -12.05 -9.87 3.49
CA LYS A 111 -12.45 -11.26 3.71
C LYS A 111 -12.26 -11.67 5.16
N GLU A 112 -11.12 -11.35 5.75
CA GLU A 112 -10.82 -11.63 7.16
C GLU A 112 -11.81 -10.94 8.11
N GLN A 113 -12.22 -9.73 7.79
CA GLN A 113 -13.16 -8.93 8.58
C GLN A 113 -14.62 -9.19 8.22
N LYS A 114 -14.89 -10.08 7.27
CA LYS A 114 -16.23 -10.37 6.76
C LYS A 114 -16.94 -9.13 6.21
N ASP A 115 -16.17 -8.25 5.60
CA ASP A 115 -16.67 -7.03 4.96
C ASP A 115 -16.85 -7.30 3.45
N ASP A 116 -18.01 -7.83 3.09
CA ASP A 116 -18.34 -8.21 1.72
C ASP A 116 -18.30 -7.03 0.75
N GLU A 117 -18.72 -5.85 1.19
CA GLU A 117 -18.68 -4.65 0.35
C GLU A 117 -17.26 -4.27 -0.04
N ALA A 118 -16.32 -4.34 0.92
CA ALA A 118 -14.91 -4.07 0.65
C ALA A 118 -14.34 -5.08 -0.34
N VAL A 119 -14.67 -6.37 -0.18
CA VAL A 119 -14.20 -7.42 -1.10
C VAL A 119 -14.75 -7.18 -2.51
N LEU A 120 -16.04 -6.90 -2.64
CA LEU A 120 -16.65 -6.62 -3.95
C LEU A 120 -16.02 -5.41 -4.62
N GLU A 121 -15.80 -4.33 -3.88
CA GLU A 121 -15.19 -3.11 -4.39
C GLU A 121 -13.77 -3.38 -4.91
N HIS A 122 -12.91 -3.95 -4.09
CA HIS A 122 -11.50 -4.11 -4.42
C HIS A 122 -11.26 -5.25 -5.40
N ALA A 123 -12.00 -6.35 -5.32
CA ALA A 123 -11.97 -7.39 -6.34
C ALA A 123 -12.46 -6.85 -7.69
N GLY A 124 -13.51 -6.03 -7.69
CA GLY A 124 -13.98 -5.34 -8.89
C GLY A 124 -12.90 -4.48 -9.54
N LYS A 125 -12.12 -3.76 -8.72
CA LYS A 125 -11.00 -2.95 -9.22
C LYS A 125 -9.91 -3.83 -9.85
N LEU A 126 -9.58 -4.96 -9.22
CA LEU A 126 -8.62 -5.91 -9.79
C LEU A 126 -9.09 -6.46 -11.14
N LEU A 127 -10.40 -6.69 -11.28
CA LEU A 127 -10.98 -7.26 -12.50
C LEU A 127 -11.10 -6.24 -13.65
N GLU A 128 -10.88 -4.94 -13.40
CA GLU A 128 -10.77 -3.93 -14.45
C GLU A 128 -9.49 -4.10 -15.29
N TYR A 129 -8.48 -4.78 -14.75
CA TYR A 129 -7.21 -4.99 -15.42
C TYR A 129 -7.14 -6.44 -15.94
N PRO A 130 -7.11 -6.64 -17.26
CA PRO A 130 -7.08 -7.98 -17.82
C PRO A 130 -5.78 -8.71 -17.46
N ASP A 131 -5.90 -9.98 -17.13
CA ASP A 131 -4.79 -10.93 -16.93
C ASP A 131 -3.67 -10.42 -16.01
N ASN A 132 -4.03 -10.13 -14.77
CA ASN A 132 -3.06 -9.80 -13.73
C ASN A 132 -2.90 -10.99 -12.77
N PRO A 133 -1.83 -11.01 -11.93
CA PRO A 133 -1.58 -12.14 -11.02
C PRO A 133 -2.69 -12.43 -10.02
N TYR A 134 -3.61 -11.49 -9.79
CA TYR A 134 -4.70 -11.63 -8.81
C TYR A 134 -6.06 -11.95 -9.45
N SER A 135 -6.11 -12.06 -10.78
CA SER A 135 -7.39 -12.19 -11.50
C SER A 135 -8.19 -13.42 -11.09
N GLU A 136 -7.54 -14.57 -10.97
CA GLU A 136 -8.23 -15.80 -10.60
C GLU A 136 -8.82 -15.72 -9.20
N GLU A 137 -8.01 -15.27 -8.24
CA GLU A 137 -8.45 -15.14 -6.85
C GLU A 137 -9.53 -14.06 -6.71
N ALA A 138 -9.41 -12.95 -7.44
CA ALA A 138 -10.41 -11.90 -7.47
C ALA A 138 -11.76 -12.41 -8.01
N LEU A 139 -11.74 -13.20 -9.09
CA LEU A 139 -12.95 -13.81 -9.63
C LEU A 139 -13.60 -14.77 -8.62
N LEU A 140 -12.78 -15.56 -7.94
CA LEU A 140 -13.29 -16.50 -6.93
C LEU A 140 -13.94 -15.75 -5.76
N MET A 141 -13.26 -14.80 -5.18
CA MET A 141 -13.78 -14.01 -4.05
C MET A 141 -15.03 -13.23 -4.42
N HIS A 142 -15.02 -12.58 -5.56
CA HIS A 142 -16.14 -11.80 -6.08
C HIS A 142 -17.35 -12.69 -6.36
N GLY A 143 -17.12 -13.81 -7.05
CA GLY A 143 -18.17 -14.77 -7.38
C GLY A 143 -18.81 -15.43 -6.15
N GLU A 144 -18.01 -15.79 -5.15
CA GLU A 144 -18.51 -16.38 -3.90
C GLU A 144 -19.48 -15.45 -3.17
N ILE A 145 -19.15 -14.17 -3.09
CA ILE A 145 -20.01 -13.19 -2.42
C ILE A 145 -21.31 -12.99 -3.20
N LEU A 146 -21.23 -12.88 -4.53
CA LEU A 146 -22.40 -12.73 -5.37
C LEU A 146 -23.32 -13.97 -5.25
N PHE A 147 -22.72 -15.17 -5.21
CA PHE A 147 -23.46 -16.41 -5.02
C PHE A 147 -24.19 -16.41 -3.67
N ASN A 148 -23.49 -16.05 -2.60
CA ASN A 148 -24.07 -16.00 -1.25
C ASN A 148 -25.19 -14.95 -1.13
N ARG A 149 -25.16 -13.92 -1.95
CA ARG A 149 -26.20 -12.89 -2.05
C ARG A 149 -27.33 -13.27 -3.02
N GLN A 150 -27.30 -14.51 -3.54
CA GLN A 150 -28.29 -15.01 -4.50
C GLN A 150 -28.30 -14.25 -5.83
N GLN A 151 -27.21 -13.58 -6.15
CA GLN A 151 -27.01 -12.91 -7.46
C GLN A 151 -26.35 -13.90 -8.43
N TYR A 152 -27.08 -14.97 -8.73
CA TYR A 152 -26.55 -16.16 -9.43
C TYR A 152 -26.06 -15.86 -10.84
N ASP A 153 -26.72 -14.99 -11.58
CA ASP A 153 -26.31 -14.65 -12.95
C ASP A 153 -24.92 -13.96 -12.95
N LEU A 154 -24.70 -13.05 -12.01
CA LEU A 154 -23.43 -12.36 -11.86
C LEU A 154 -22.33 -13.30 -11.36
N ALA A 155 -22.66 -14.16 -10.40
CA ALA A 155 -21.73 -15.16 -9.90
C ALA A 155 -21.33 -16.15 -11.02
N LEU A 156 -22.29 -16.59 -11.83
CA LEU A 156 -22.03 -17.47 -12.95
C LEU A 156 -21.10 -16.84 -13.98
N ALA A 157 -21.25 -15.54 -14.24
CA ALA A 157 -20.36 -14.82 -15.15
C ALA A 157 -18.90 -14.86 -14.65
N ASP A 158 -18.67 -14.65 -13.34
CA ASP A 158 -17.35 -14.74 -12.74
C ASP A 158 -16.76 -16.15 -12.83
N TYR A 159 -17.57 -17.16 -12.52
CA TYR A 159 -17.11 -18.56 -12.57
C TYR A 159 -16.80 -19.02 -13.99
N LYS A 160 -17.52 -18.54 -14.99
CA LYS A 160 -17.22 -18.82 -16.39
C LYS A 160 -15.87 -18.21 -16.81
N LYS A 161 -15.59 -16.99 -16.39
CA LYS A 161 -14.28 -16.35 -16.63
C LYS A 161 -13.17 -17.12 -15.95
N LEU A 162 -13.40 -17.56 -14.71
CA LEU A 162 -12.42 -18.35 -13.96
C LEU A 162 -12.15 -19.69 -14.64
N GLN A 163 -13.19 -20.39 -15.10
CA GLN A 163 -13.06 -21.64 -15.84
C GLN A 163 -12.24 -21.45 -17.12
N ALA A 164 -12.48 -20.38 -17.85
CA ALA A 164 -11.74 -20.08 -19.08
C ALA A 164 -10.24 -19.89 -18.81
N LYS A 165 -9.87 -19.27 -17.69
CA LYS A 165 -8.46 -19.10 -17.29
C LYS A 165 -7.79 -20.43 -16.93
N ALA A 166 -8.52 -21.35 -16.29
CA ALA A 166 -8.01 -22.65 -15.88
C ALA A 166 -7.68 -23.59 -17.04
N THR A 167 -8.18 -23.30 -18.25
CA THR A 167 -7.97 -24.13 -19.43
C THR A 167 -6.85 -23.59 -20.35
N THR A 168 -6.21 -22.48 -20.01
CA THR A 168 -5.07 -21.90 -20.73
C THR A 168 -3.76 -22.13 -19.99
#